data_69f3a9c611da97f55587263f2bf60e2b
#
_entry.id   69f3a9c611da97f55587263f2bf60e2b
#
_cell.length_a   1.000
_cell.length_b   1.000
_cell.length_c   1.000
_cell.angle_alpha   90.00
_cell.angle_beta   90.00
_cell.angle_gamma   90.00
#
_symmetry.space_group_name_H-M   'P 1'
#
loop_
_entity.id
_entity.type
_entity.pdbx_description
1 polymer ?
#
loop_
_entity_poly.entity_id
_entity_poly.type
_entity_poly.pdbx_seq_one_letter_code
_entity_poly.pdbx_strand_id
1 'polypeptide(L)'
;EAAVESMRASNEPAPLFVAVNAAKTRDELVLRAFERVGEQVERVEIEGGEVPGCLRLDDPRTLLLPDVKRLLSQGRILVSDAASQQVAASVLPEKKPASFLEVGAGRATKTILIQSGALRRWGFQIEEYVALDNRAFKKKVLEERVERFGIHVSEALVGDVLDADDLMPGRSFDAVFLDAPCSGLGTLRRHPEIRWRLKPDEIVDMARQQVAMLRALASHVSPGGTPAYATCTVTRMENDAVVKAFLKTEEGSRFHLAPIAGKPCVSTRLSKGSPDAHFA
;
A
#
# COMPACT_ATOMS: atom_id res chain seq x y z
N GLU A 1 16.05 14.07 -18.90
CA GLU A 1 15.67 12.78 -19.52
C GLU A 1 14.61 12.06 -18.67
N ALA A 2 14.87 11.69 -17.40
CA ALA A 2 13.94 10.95 -16.55
C ALA A 2 12.55 11.61 -16.39
N ALA A 3 12.47 12.96 -16.30
CA ALA A 3 11.21 13.67 -16.22
C ALA A 3 10.39 13.56 -17.53
N VAL A 4 11.07 13.62 -18.68
CA VAL A 4 10.43 13.47 -20.00
C VAL A 4 9.92 12.03 -20.20
N GLU A 5 10.68 11.03 -19.79
CA GLU A 5 10.24 9.62 -19.80
C GLU A 5 9.03 9.40 -18.90
N SER A 6 9.05 9.95 -17.70
CA SER A 6 7.91 9.89 -16.77
C SER A 6 6.66 10.55 -17.34
N MET A 7 6.81 11.71 -18.01
CA MET A 7 5.71 12.39 -18.70
C MET A 7 5.16 11.57 -19.85
N ARG A 8 6.02 10.98 -20.68
CA ARG A 8 5.60 10.08 -21.78
C ARG A 8 4.87 8.86 -21.23
N ALA A 9 5.46 8.18 -20.25
CA ALA A 9 4.84 7.04 -19.59
C ALA A 9 3.47 7.38 -18.99
N SER A 10 3.29 8.61 -18.49
CA SER A 10 2.02 9.06 -17.91
C SER A 10 0.90 9.28 -18.96
N ASN A 11 1.22 9.29 -20.23
CA ASN A 11 0.23 9.43 -21.31
C ASN A 11 -0.19 8.09 -21.91
N GLU A 12 0.53 7.00 -21.57
CA GLU A 12 0.16 5.67 -22.01
C GLU A 12 -1.06 5.16 -21.22
N PRO A 13 -1.91 4.32 -21.84
CA PRO A 13 -3.01 3.68 -21.14
C PRO A 13 -2.50 2.94 -19.88
N ALA A 14 -3.24 3.08 -18.78
CA ALA A 14 -2.87 2.37 -17.56
C ALA A 14 -3.11 0.88 -17.74
N PRO A 15 -2.09 0.02 -17.50
CA PRO A 15 -2.30 -1.43 -17.54
C PRO A 15 -3.29 -1.86 -16.47
N LEU A 16 -4.02 -2.92 -16.74
CA LEU A 16 -4.99 -3.47 -15.81
C LEU A 16 -4.38 -4.61 -15.03
N PHE A 17 -4.50 -4.53 -13.70
CA PHE A 17 -4.08 -5.60 -12.80
C PHE A 17 -5.20 -5.99 -11.85
N VAL A 18 -5.21 -7.26 -11.49
CA VAL A 18 -6.04 -7.79 -10.42
C VAL A 18 -5.19 -8.51 -9.38
N ALA A 19 -5.60 -8.40 -8.13
CA ALA A 19 -5.03 -9.17 -7.04
C ALA A 19 -5.93 -10.37 -6.73
N VAL A 20 -5.35 -11.53 -6.55
CA VAL A 20 -6.06 -12.72 -6.06
C VAL A 20 -6.11 -12.68 -4.54
N ASN A 21 -7.31 -12.74 -3.98
CA ASN A 21 -7.52 -12.73 -2.55
C ASN A 21 -7.36 -14.12 -1.93
N ALA A 22 -6.27 -14.34 -1.22
CA ALA A 22 -5.98 -15.63 -0.59
C ALA A 22 -6.99 -16.04 0.51
N ALA A 23 -7.76 -15.09 1.06
CA ALA A 23 -8.81 -15.40 2.03
C ALA A 23 -10.04 -16.10 1.39
N LYS A 24 -10.23 -15.98 0.08
CA LYS A 24 -11.41 -16.47 -0.63
C LYS A 24 -11.12 -17.51 -1.70
N THR A 25 -9.87 -17.57 -2.21
CA THR A 25 -9.53 -18.44 -3.34
C THR A 25 -8.03 -18.68 -3.44
N ARG A 26 -7.63 -19.52 -4.39
CA ARG A 26 -6.23 -19.81 -4.75
C ARG A 26 -5.96 -19.30 -6.16
N ASP A 27 -4.71 -18.98 -6.43
CA ASP A 27 -4.28 -18.43 -7.72
C ASP A 27 -4.66 -19.34 -8.90
N GLU A 28 -4.48 -20.66 -8.74
CA GLU A 28 -4.76 -21.62 -9.79
C GLU A 28 -6.23 -21.65 -10.19
N LEU A 29 -7.14 -21.42 -9.22
CA LEU A 29 -8.58 -21.37 -9.51
C LEU A 29 -8.96 -20.12 -10.28
N VAL A 30 -8.32 -19.01 -10.01
CA VAL A 30 -8.50 -17.75 -10.72
C VAL A 30 -7.92 -17.84 -12.13
N LEU A 31 -6.71 -18.38 -12.28
CA LEU A 31 -6.09 -18.61 -13.59
C LEU A 31 -6.97 -19.47 -14.49
N ARG A 32 -7.46 -20.61 -13.99
CA ARG A 32 -8.42 -21.47 -14.73
C ARG A 32 -9.71 -20.75 -15.09
N ALA A 33 -10.19 -19.81 -14.25
CA ALA A 33 -11.39 -19.05 -14.55
C ALA A 33 -11.16 -18.06 -15.70
N PHE A 34 -9.99 -17.44 -15.77
CA PHE A 34 -9.59 -16.58 -16.89
C PHE A 34 -9.39 -17.39 -18.19
N GLU A 35 -8.72 -18.54 -18.13
CA GLU A 35 -8.56 -19.46 -19.27
C GLU A 35 -9.90 -19.86 -19.88
N ARG A 36 -10.92 -20.17 -19.06
CA ARG A 36 -12.27 -20.55 -19.54
C ARG A 36 -12.97 -19.45 -20.32
N VAL A 37 -12.67 -18.20 -20.03
CA VAL A 37 -13.23 -17.04 -20.76
C VAL A 37 -12.33 -16.57 -21.90
N GLY A 38 -11.25 -17.33 -22.20
CA GLY A 38 -10.32 -17.03 -23.28
C GLY A 38 -9.35 -15.90 -23.00
N GLU A 39 -9.20 -15.48 -21.73
CA GLU A 39 -8.26 -14.46 -21.33
C GLU A 39 -6.93 -15.07 -20.94
N GLN A 40 -5.86 -14.58 -21.55
CA GLN A 40 -4.48 -14.86 -21.09
C GLN A 40 -4.10 -13.84 -20.04
N VAL A 41 -3.67 -14.33 -18.88
CA VAL A 41 -3.22 -13.50 -17.78
C VAL A 41 -1.76 -13.81 -17.45
N GLU A 42 -1.01 -12.78 -17.17
CA GLU A 42 0.40 -12.88 -16.83
C GLU A 42 0.60 -12.65 -15.33
N ARG A 43 1.43 -13.47 -14.69
CA ARG A 43 1.97 -13.17 -13.36
C ARG A 43 2.89 -11.98 -13.46
N VAL A 44 2.80 -11.08 -12.49
CA VAL A 44 3.55 -9.83 -12.53
C VAL A 44 4.85 -9.97 -11.76
N GLU A 45 5.94 -9.64 -12.43
CA GLU A 45 7.26 -9.48 -11.81
C GLU A 45 7.63 -8.00 -11.77
N ILE A 46 8.13 -7.54 -10.63
CA ILE A 46 8.72 -6.21 -10.46
C ILE A 46 10.14 -6.41 -9.92
N GLU A 47 10.99 -5.40 -10.02
CA GLU A 47 12.34 -5.43 -9.46
C GLU A 47 12.31 -6.01 -8.04
N GLY A 48 12.84 -7.20 -7.87
CA GLY A 48 12.77 -7.91 -6.59
C GLY A 48 11.98 -9.22 -6.62
N GLY A 49 11.28 -9.55 -7.71
CA GLY A 49 10.63 -10.83 -7.93
C GLY A 49 9.13 -10.74 -8.23
N GLU A 50 8.47 -11.90 -8.22
CA GLU A 50 7.04 -12.02 -8.47
C GLU A 50 6.25 -11.28 -7.38
N VAL A 51 5.24 -10.50 -7.79
CA VAL A 51 4.28 -9.88 -6.88
C VAL A 51 3.19 -10.91 -6.57
N PRO A 52 3.10 -11.40 -5.32
CA PRO A 52 2.24 -12.55 -5.00
C PRO A 52 0.77 -12.32 -5.32
N GLY A 53 0.20 -13.17 -6.19
CA GLY A 53 -1.21 -13.09 -6.58
C GLY A 53 -1.58 -11.93 -7.49
N CYS A 54 -0.59 -11.19 -8.01
CA CYS A 54 -0.80 -10.12 -8.97
C CYS A 54 -0.89 -10.72 -10.40
N LEU A 55 -1.98 -10.42 -11.10
CA LEU A 55 -2.20 -10.84 -12.47
C LEU A 55 -2.44 -9.60 -13.34
N ARG A 56 -1.78 -9.56 -14.49
CA ARG A 56 -2.02 -8.57 -15.54
C ARG A 56 -3.07 -9.10 -16.51
N LEU A 57 -4.01 -8.26 -16.88
CA LEU A 57 -5.02 -8.50 -17.91
C LEU A 57 -4.71 -7.62 -19.13
N ASP A 58 -4.81 -8.21 -20.32
CA ASP A 58 -4.59 -7.48 -21.57
C ASP A 58 -5.84 -6.72 -22.02
N ASP A 59 -7.03 -7.32 -21.86
CA ASP A 59 -8.28 -6.69 -22.25
C ASP A 59 -9.12 -6.26 -21.02
N PRO A 60 -9.29 -4.94 -20.78
CA PRO A 60 -10.15 -4.45 -19.70
C PRO A 60 -11.60 -4.91 -19.77
N ARG A 61 -12.10 -5.28 -20.97
CA ARG A 61 -13.48 -5.76 -21.16
C ARG A 61 -13.70 -7.11 -20.49
N THR A 62 -12.64 -7.88 -20.24
CA THR A 62 -12.70 -9.13 -19.48
C THR A 62 -13.34 -8.96 -18.11
N LEU A 63 -13.18 -7.81 -17.46
CA LEU A 63 -13.86 -7.51 -16.19
C LEU A 63 -15.39 -7.45 -16.32
N LEU A 64 -15.93 -7.31 -17.52
CA LEU A 64 -17.36 -7.24 -17.79
C LEU A 64 -17.99 -8.63 -17.99
N LEU A 65 -17.19 -9.66 -18.21
CA LEU A 65 -17.67 -11.03 -18.39
C LEU A 65 -18.35 -11.57 -17.13
N PRO A 66 -19.44 -12.33 -17.24
CA PRO A 66 -20.23 -12.79 -16.09
C PRO A 66 -19.40 -13.54 -15.06
N ASP A 67 -18.52 -14.44 -15.48
CA ASP A 67 -17.70 -15.24 -14.57
C ASP A 67 -16.66 -14.38 -13.83
N VAL A 68 -16.05 -13.38 -14.50
CA VAL A 68 -15.11 -12.45 -13.88
C VAL A 68 -15.82 -11.48 -12.94
N LYS A 69 -17.01 -10.98 -13.33
CA LYS A 69 -17.87 -10.19 -12.42
C LYS A 69 -18.23 -10.97 -11.16
N ARG A 70 -18.45 -12.27 -11.27
CA ARG A 70 -18.70 -13.14 -10.11
C ARG A 70 -17.48 -13.20 -9.19
N LEU A 71 -16.27 -13.35 -9.72
CA LEU A 71 -15.04 -13.32 -8.92
C LEU A 71 -14.89 -11.99 -8.16
N LEU A 72 -15.16 -10.87 -8.83
CA LEU A 72 -15.12 -9.52 -8.24
C LEU A 72 -16.18 -9.35 -7.14
N SER A 73 -17.43 -9.71 -7.42
CA SER A 73 -18.56 -9.56 -6.48
C SER A 73 -18.39 -10.43 -5.23
N GLN A 74 -17.81 -11.62 -5.39
CA GLN A 74 -17.52 -12.54 -4.29
C GLN A 74 -16.25 -12.17 -3.51
N GLY A 75 -15.52 -11.12 -3.90
CA GLY A 75 -14.27 -10.72 -3.25
C GLY A 75 -13.12 -11.71 -3.46
N ARG A 76 -13.17 -12.55 -4.50
CA ARG A 76 -12.10 -13.49 -4.84
C ARG A 76 -10.93 -12.80 -5.55
N ILE A 77 -11.24 -11.76 -6.31
CA ILE A 77 -10.25 -10.87 -6.92
C ILE A 77 -10.58 -9.42 -6.63
N LEU A 78 -9.56 -8.58 -6.71
CA LEU A 78 -9.61 -7.14 -6.47
C LEU A 78 -8.86 -6.42 -7.58
N VAL A 79 -9.46 -5.41 -8.21
CA VAL A 79 -8.72 -4.52 -9.12
C VAL A 79 -7.80 -3.61 -8.30
N SER A 80 -6.51 -3.71 -8.55
CA SER A 80 -5.48 -2.91 -7.87
C SER A 80 -4.21 -2.85 -8.70
N ASP A 81 -3.55 -1.71 -8.72
CA ASP A 81 -2.26 -1.56 -9.41
C ASP A 81 -1.18 -2.49 -8.85
N ALA A 82 -0.31 -2.99 -9.72
CA ALA A 82 0.80 -3.87 -9.33
C ALA A 82 1.72 -3.21 -8.30
N ALA A 83 2.01 -1.91 -8.43
CA ALA A 83 2.79 -1.16 -7.44
C ALA A 83 2.13 -1.15 -6.05
N SER A 84 0.80 -0.96 -5.99
CA SER A 84 0.06 -1.01 -4.73
C SER A 84 0.08 -2.41 -4.10
N GLN A 85 0.01 -3.46 -4.91
CA GLN A 85 0.13 -4.85 -4.47
C GLN A 85 1.53 -5.16 -3.96
N GLN A 86 2.56 -4.67 -4.65
CA GLN A 86 3.95 -4.82 -4.22
C GLN A 86 4.22 -4.12 -2.89
N VAL A 87 3.74 -2.88 -2.71
CA VAL A 87 3.83 -2.17 -1.43
C VAL A 87 3.19 -2.98 -0.32
N ALA A 88 1.96 -3.48 -0.53
CA ALA A 88 1.27 -4.28 0.47
C ALA A 88 2.01 -5.59 0.83
N ALA A 89 2.70 -6.20 -0.13
CA ALA A 89 3.55 -7.37 0.13
C ALA A 89 4.85 -7.01 0.87
N SER A 90 5.39 -5.82 0.58
CA SER A 90 6.66 -5.35 1.13
C SER A 90 6.56 -4.85 2.57
N VAL A 91 5.40 -4.35 2.99
CA VAL A 91 5.20 -3.86 4.37
C VAL A 91 5.02 -5.00 5.41
N LEU A 92 4.89 -6.23 4.95
CA LEU A 92 4.83 -7.39 5.83
C LEU A 92 6.23 -7.73 6.33
N PRO A 93 6.51 -7.68 7.66
CA PRO A 93 7.81 -8.01 8.21
C PRO A 93 8.16 -9.49 7.99
N GLU A 94 9.42 -9.88 8.21
CA GLU A 94 9.83 -11.29 8.06
C GLU A 94 9.08 -12.23 8.99
N LYS A 95 8.93 -11.82 10.23
CA LYS A 95 8.17 -12.56 11.24
C LYS A 95 6.74 -12.04 11.29
N LYS A 96 5.77 -12.93 11.51
CA LYS A 96 4.37 -12.52 11.71
C LYS A 96 4.29 -11.57 12.91
N PRO A 97 3.80 -10.34 12.73
CA PRO A 97 3.56 -9.41 13.83
C PRO A 97 2.33 -9.88 14.63
N ALA A 98 2.35 -9.70 15.95
CA ALA A 98 1.16 -9.92 16.77
C ALA A 98 0.14 -8.81 16.54
N SER A 99 0.63 -7.58 16.35
CA SER A 99 -0.19 -6.39 16.14
C SER A 99 0.27 -5.55 14.94
N PHE A 100 -0.68 -4.98 14.21
CA PHE A 100 -0.46 -4.18 13.02
C PHE A 100 -1.36 -2.94 13.02
N LEU A 101 -0.78 -1.78 12.82
CA LEU A 101 -1.49 -0.52 12.61
C LEU A 101 -1.35 -0.07 11.15
N GLU A 102 -2.48 0.05 10.44
CA GLU A 102 -2.55 0.67 9.13
C GLU A 102 -3.13 2.07 9.25
N VAL A 103 -2.37 3.08 8.85
CA VAL A 103 -2.79 4.48 8.79
C VAL A 103 -2.98 4.91 7.36
N GLY A 104 -4.13 5.53 7.07
CA GLY A 104 -4.56 5.84 5.70
C GLY A 104 -5.27 4.67 5.03
N ALA A 105 -5.96 3.82 5.79
CA ALA A 105 -6.62 2.60 5.31
C ALA A 105 -7.63 2.83 4.17
N GLY A 106 -8.17 4.03 4.08
CA GLY A 106 -8.98 4.47 2.96
C GLY A 106 -10.20 3.58 2.72
N ARG A 107 -10.24 2.99 1.53
CA ARG A 107 -11.31 2.06 1.11
C ARG A 107 -10.89 0.59 1.28
N ALA A 108 -10.00 0.28 2.22
CA ALA A 108 -9.51 -1.07 2.52
C ALA A 108 -8.77 -1.78 1.38
N THR A 109 -8.26 -1.08 0.38
CA THR A 109 -7.54 -1.76 -0.71
C THR A 109 -6.25 -2.39 -0.20
N LYS A 110 -5.40 -1.64 0.49
CA LYS A 110 -4.17 -2.15 1.08
C LYS A 110 -4.45 -3.08 2.26
N THR A 111 -5.46 -2.80 3.09
CA THR A 111 -5.94 -3.71 4.14
C THR A 111 -6.19 -5.13 3.62
N ILE A 112 -6.94 -5.23 2.50
CA ILE A 112 -7.24 -6.52 1.86
C ILE A 112 -5.97 -7.18 1.33
N LEU A 113 -5.10 -6.42 0.68
CA LEU A 113 -3.86 -6.92 0.11
C LEU A 113 -2.88 -7.39 1.19
N ILE A 114 -2.71 -6.63 2.28
CA ILE A 114 -1.82 -6.95 3.41
C ILE A 114 -2.31 -8.23 4.10
N GLN A 115 -3.58 -8.33 4.45
CA GLN A 115 -4.13 -9.51 5.11
C GLN A 115 -4.15 -10.75 4.19
N SER A 116 -4.42 -10.57 2.89
CA SER A 116 -4.25 -11.62 1.89
C SER A 116 -2.79 -12.07 1.76
N GLY A 117 -1.85 -11.11 1.81
CA GLY A 117 -0.41 -11.38 1.84
C GLY A 117 0.03 -12.11 3.11
N ALA A 118 -0.53 -11.76 4.26
CA ALA A 118 -0.30 -12.44 5.53
C ALA A 118 -0.70 -13.92 5.46
N LEU A 119 -1.88 -14.20 4.89
CA LEU A 119 -2.34 -15.57 4.64
C LEU A 119 -1.38 -16.35 3.73
N ARG A 120 -0.89 -15.73 2.65
CA ARG A 120 0.08 -16.36 1.74
C ARG A 120 1.40 -16.68 2.44
N ARG A 121 1.86 -15.75 3.29
CA ARG A 121 3.19 -15.82 3.91
C ARG A 121 3.22 -16.72 5.14
N TRP A 122 2.18 -16.66 5.99
CA TRP A 122 2.16 -17.32 7.29
C TRP A 122 1.01 -18.31 7.49
N GLY A 123 0.07 -18.39 6.56
CA GLY A 123 -1.12 -19.23 6.65
C GLY A 123 -2.24 -18.65 7.52
N PHE A 124 -2.05 -17.46 8.10
CA PHE A 124 -2.99 -16.80 9.00
C PHE A 124 -3.05 -15.31 8.72
N GLN A 125 -4.21 -14.69 8.93
CA GLN A 125 -4.33 -13.25 8.99
C GLN A 125 -3.71 -12.72 10.30
N ILE A 126 -3.38 -11.43 10.32
CA ILE A 126 -2.92 -10.73 11.51
C ILE A 126 -4.14 -10.51 12.41
N GLU A 127 -4.06 -10.95 13.67
CA GLU A 127 -5.22 -10.94 14.58
C GLU A 127 -5.52 -9.54 15.11
N GLU A 128 -4.53 -8.86 15.67
CA GLU A 128 -4.66 -7.47 16.08
C GLU A 128 -4.31 -6.57 14.90
N TYR A 129 -5.30 -6.30 14.05
CA TYR A 129 -5.16 -5.42 12.89
C TYR A 129 -6.02 -4.19 13.09
N VAL A 130 -5.40 -3.05 13.34
CA VAL A 130 -6.08 -1.76 13.53
C VAL A 130 -5.94 -0.93 12.26
N ALA A 131 -7.07 -0.43 11.76
CA ALA A 131 -7.14 0.42 10.58
C ALA A 131 -7.58 1.83 10.97
N LEU A 132 -6.77 2.85 10.69
CA LEU A 132 -7.06 4.25 10.97
C LEU A 132 -7.21 5.05 9.68
N ASP A 133 -8.29 5.84 9.58
CA ASP A 133 -8.45 6.86 8.53
C ASP A 133 -9.15 8.10 9.14
N ASN A 134 -8.84 9.27 8.61
CA ASN A 134 -9.39 10.54 9.12
C ASN A 134 -10.82 10.82 8.66
N ARG A 135 -11.45 9.96 7.85
CA ARG A 135 -12.78 10.20 7.27
C ARG A 135 -13.78 9.12 7.66
N ALA A 136 -14.78 9.49 8.44
CA ALA A 136 -15.81 8.58 8.94
C ALA A 136 -16.52 7.77 7.84
N PHE A 137 -16.80 8.36 6.66
CA PHE A 137 -17.45 7.64 5.57
C PHE A 137 -16.59 6.48 5.04
N LYS A 138 -15.25 6.59 5.12
CA LYS A 138 -14.34 5.53 4.68
C LYS A 138 -14.37 4.33 5.61
N LYS A 139 -14.60 4.53 6.91
CA LYS A 139 -14.78 3.43 7.86
C LYS A 139 -15.90 2.51 7.42
N LYS A 140 -17.09 3.05 7.08
CA LYS A 140 -18.21 2.24 6.59
C LYS A 140 -17.84 1.44 5.33
N VAL A 141 -17.17 2.08 4.36
CA VAL A 141 -16.71 1.41 3.15
C VAL A 141 -15.68 0.32 3.46
N LEU A 142 -14.79 0.57 4.43
CA LEU A 142 -13.81 -0.41 4.90
C LEU A 142 -14.53 -1.63 5.48
N GLU A 143 -15.46 -1.44 6.42
CA GLU A 143 -16.22 -2.49 7.08
C GLU A 143 -16.98 -3.37 6.07
N GLU A 144 -17.71 -2.76 5.12
CA GLU A 144 -18.42 -3.49 4.05
C GLU A 144 -17.45 -4.29 3.16
N ARG A 145 -16.28 -3.74 2.87
CA ARG A 145 -15.30 -4.41 2.01
C ARG A 145 -14.57 -5.54 2.73
N VAL A 146 -14.12 -5.35 3.96
CA VAL A 146 -13.42 -6.41 4.70
C VAL A 146 -14.35 -7.61 4.91
N GLU A 147 -15.62 -7.41 5.20
CA GLU A 147 -16.63 -8.47 5.26
C GLU A 147 -16.74 -9.22 3.91
N ARG A 148 -16.96 -8.49 2.81
CA ARG A 148 -17.08 -9.08 1.48
C ARG A 148 -15.85 -9.88 1.08
N PHE A 149 -14.66 -9.40 1.42
CA PHE A 149 -13.40 -10.06 1.07
C PHE A 149 -12.95 -11.11 2.10
N GLY A 150 -13.66 -11.29 3.22
CA GLY A 150 -13.30 -12.23 4.28
C GLY A 150 -12.00 -11.84 5.00
N ILE A 151 -11.79 -10.54 5.17
CA ILE A 151 -10.62 -9.96 5.78
C ILE A 151 -10.93 -9.58 7.23
N HIS A 152 -10.03 -9.94 8.11
CA HIS A 152 -10.13 -9.58 9.52
C HIS A 152 -9.51 -8.20 9.78
N VAL A 153 -10.25 -7.35 10.46
CA VAL A 153 -9.80 -6.09 11.06
C VAL A 153 -10.36 -6.06 12.47
N SER A 154 -9.49 -6.03 13.46
CA SER A 154 -9.91 -6.04 14.87
C SER A 154 -10.58 -4.75 15.29
N GLU A 155 -10.14 -3.63 14.70
CA GLU A 155 -10.67 -2.31 15.01
C GLU A 155 -10.50 -1.34 13.84
N ALA A 156 -11.55 -0.56 13.54
CA ALA A 156 -11.51 0.53 12.59
C ALA A 156 -11.71 1.87 13.31
N LEU A 157 -10.66 2.68 13.35
CA LEU A 157 -10.63 3.99 14.00
C LEU A 157 -10.87 5.12 13.00
N VAL A 158 -11.48 6.19 13.49
CA VAL A 158 -11.65 7.44 12.74
C VAL A 158 -11.02 8.57 13.52
N GLY A 159 -10.03 9.24 12.95
CA GLY A 159 -9.35 10.37 13.55
C GLY A 159 -8.12 10.79 12.76
N ASP A 160 -7.56 11.92 13.16
CA ASP A 160 -6.28 12.37 12.60
C ASP A 160 -5.14 11.62 13.28
N VAL A 161 -4.20 11.12 12.50
CA VAL A 161 -3.01 10.45 13.03
C VAL A 161 -2.14 11.40 13.86
N LEU A 162 -2.26 12.69 13.67
CA LEU A 162 -1.57 13.69 14.52
C LEU A 162 -2.04 13.65 15.96
N ASP A 163 -3.26 13.12 16.21
CA ASP A 163 -3.85 12.93 17.53
C ASP A 163 -3.73 11.44 17.98
N ALA A 164 -2.73 10.71 17.47
CA ALA A 164 -2.59 9.27 17.70
C ALA A 164 -2.52 8.90 19.19
N ASP A 165 -1.86 9.70 20.01
CA ASP A 165 -1.75 9.46 21.46
C ASP A 165 -3.12 9.53 22.16
N ASP A 166 -4.04 10.37 21.70
CA ASP A 166 -5.41 10.48 22.21
C ASP A 166 -6.32 9.36 21.66
N LEU A 167 -6.10 8.96 20.41
CA LEU A 167 -6.88 7.91 19.76
C LEU A 167 -6.52 6.51 20.26
N MET A 168 -5.26 6.31 20.59
CA MET A 168 -4.69 5.00 20.95
C MET A 168 -3.78 5.12 22.19
N PRO A 169 -4.28 5.60 23.34
CA PRO A 169 -3.45 5.90 24.49
C PRO A 169 -2.69 4.66 24.98
N GLY A 170 -1.36 4.77 25.03
CA GLY A 170 -0.46 3.72 25.52
C GLY A 170 -0.37 2.48 24.63
N ARG A 171 -0.96 2.45 23.45
CA ARG A 171 -0.85 1.32 22.50
C ARG A 171 0.39 1.45 21.64
N SER A 172 1.04 0.32 21.42
CA SER A 172 2.13 0.19 20.44
C SER A 172 1.95 -1.09 19.62
N PHE A 173 2.49 -1.11 18.41
CA PHE A 173 2.27 -2.17 17.44
C PHE A 173 3.62 -2.71 16.93
N ASP A 174 3.66 -4.01 16.63
CA ASP A 174 4.85 -4.66 16.09
C ASP A 174 5.16 -4.20 14.65
N ALA A 175 4.11 -3.87 13.91
CA ALA A 175 4.25 -3.26 12.60
C ALA A 175 3.29 -2.08 12.47
N VAL A 176 3.79 -0.98 11.92
CA VAL A 176 3.02 0.25 11.66
C VAL A 176 3.20 0.63 10.20
N PHE A 177 2.12 0.77 9.47
CA PHE A 177 2.14 1.17 8.07
C PHE A 177 1.44 2.50 7.87
N LEU A 178 2.17 3.49 7.38
CA LEU A 178 1.64 4.78 6.97
C LEU A 178 1.53 4.85 5.44
N ASP A 179 0.31 4.72 4.91
CA ASP A 179 -0.04 5.08 3.53
C ASP A 179 -0.35 6.58 3.49
N ALA A 180 0.68 7.38 3.32
CA ALA A 180 0.59 8.82 3.55
C ALA A 180 -0.18 9.54 2.45
N PRO A 181 -1.00 10.55 2.81
CA PRO A 181 -1.54 11.49 1.83
C PRO A 181 -0.38 12.19 1.12
N CYS A 182 -0.44 12.26 -0.20
CA CYS A 182 0.65 12.78 -1.02
C CYS A 182 0.12 13.44 -2.30
N SER A 183 1.02 14.06 -3.07
CA SER A 183 0.68 14.74 -4.34
C SER A 183 0.07 13.81 -5.41
N GLY A 184 0.27 12.50 -5.30
CA GLY A 184 -0.29 11.52 -6.22
C GLY A 184 0.34 11.51 -7.61
N LEU A 185 1.49 12.15 -7.83
CA LEU A 185 2.14 12.25 -9.14
C LEU A 185 2.52 10.90 -9.78
N GLY A 186 2.59 9.82 -9.01
CA GLY A 186 2.74 8.46 -9.53
C GLY A 186 1.46 7.88 -10.15
N THR A 187 0.31 8.55 -9.97
CA THR A 187 -0.99 8.07 -10.45
C THR A 187 -1.52 8.83 -11.68
N LEU A 188 -0.70 9.63 -12.34
CA LEU A 188 -1.08 10.51 -13.45
C LEU A 188 -1.75 9.80 -14.63
N ARG A 189 -1.46 8.51 -14.85
CA ARG A 189 -2.15 7.70 -15.87
C ARG A 189 -3.64 7.53 -15.60
N ARG A 190 -4.04 7.53 -14.30
CA ARG A 190 -5.43 7.33 -13.83
C ARG A 190 -6.07 8.63 -13.39
N HIS A 191 -5.25 9.60 -12.97
CA HIS A 191 -5.63 10.90 -12.42
C HIS A 191 -4.90 12.03 -13.14
N PRO A 192 -5.15 12.20 -14.46
CA PRO A 192 -4.47 13.22 -15.26
C PRO A 192 -4.77 14.65 -14.79
N GLU A 193 -5.89 14.86 -14.12
CA GLU A 193 -6.29 16.15 -13.55
C GLU A 193 -5.32 16.70 -12.51
N ILE A 194 -4.50 15.86 -11.89
CA ILE A 194 -3.46 16.28 -10.93
C ILE A 194 -2.50 17.28 -11.59
N ARG A 195 -2.18 17.11 -12.87
CA ARG A 195 -1.27 18.01 -13.63
C ARG A 195 -1.70 19.47 -13.60
N TRP A 196 -3.00 19.71 -13.52
CA TRP A 196 -3.59 21.05 -13.60
C TRP A 196 -3.93 21.65 -12.23
N ARG A 197 -4.06 20.79 -11.21
CA ARG A 197 -4.49 21.18 -9.89
C ARG A 197 -3.34 21.40 -8.92
N LEU A 198 -2.29 20.57 -9.03
CA LEU A 198 -1.18 20.56 -8.08
C LEU A 198 -0.28 21.78 -8.25
N LYS A 199 0.01 22.43 -7.12
CA LYS A 199 0.96 23.54 -7.05
C LYS A 199 2.25 23.10 -6.37
N PRO A 200 3.42 23.64 -6.73
CA PRO A 200 4.71 23.28 -6.11
C PRO A 200 4.73 23.41 -4.58
N ASP A 201 4.12 24.46 -4.04
CA ASP A 201 4.09 24.70 -2.59
C ASP A 201 3.29 23.62 -1.84
N GLU A 202 2.25 23.06 -2.45
CA GLU A 202 1.45 21.98 -1.88
C GLU A 202 2.29 20.71 -1.65
N ILE A 203 3.28 20.44 -2.50
CA ILE A 203 4.20 19.31 -2.33
C ILE A 203 5.06 19.51 -1.07
N VAL A 204 5.52 20.73 -0.84
CA VAL A 204 6.30 21.08 0.36
C VAL A 204 5.48 20.90 1.63
N ASP A 205 4.22 21.36 1.59
CA ASP A 205 3.31 21.26 2.74
C ASP A 205 2.94 19.79 3.02
N MET A 206 2.69 19.00 1.97
CA MET A 206 2.48 17.55 2.12
C MET A 206 3.70 16.86 2.75
N ALA A 207 4.91 17.18 2.31
CA ALA A 207 6.12 16.61 2.88
C ALA A 207 6.28 16.96 4.38
N ARG A 208 5.96 18.20 4.78
CA ARG A 208 5.95 18.61 6.19
C ARG A 208 4.92 17.83 7.00
N GLN A 209 3.71 17.66 6.46
CA GLN A 209 2.65 16.89 7.09
C GLN A 209 3.05 15.41 7.25
N GLN A 210 3.67 14.82 6.24
CA GLN A 210 4.15 13.44 6.27
C GLN A 210 5.21 13.22 7.36
N VAL A 211 6.15 14.17 7.54
CA VAL A 211 7.11 14.13 8.66
C VAL A 211 6.39 14.20 10.01
N ALA A 212 5.39 15.08 10.15
CA ALA A 212 4.62 15.20 11.38
C ALA A 212 3.85 13.91 11.70
N MET A 213 3.26 13.26 10.69
CA MET A 213 2.59 11.97 10.83
C MET A 213 3.55 10.86 11.30
N LEU A 214 4.75 10.77 10.72
CA LEU A 214 5.77 9.81 11.16
C LEU A 214 6.21 10.05 12.60
N ARG A 215 6.34 11.31 13.02
CA ARG A 215 6.66 11.67 14.40
C ARG A 215 5.56 11.24 15.37
N ALA A 216 4.29 11.51 15.04
CA ALA A 216 3.15 11.09 15.84
C ALA A 216 3.05 9.57 16.00
N LEU A 217 3.44 8.82 14.97
CA LEU A 217 3.42 7.35 14.99
C LEU A 217 4.63 6.72 15.71
N ALA A 218 5.70 7.47 15.94
CA ALA A 218 6.93 6.92 16.51
C ALA A 218 6.77 6.30 17.91
N SER A 219 5.86 6.86 18.76
CA SER A 219 5.51 6.32 20.08
C SER A 219 4.67 5.04 19.99
N HIS A 220 4.01 4.83 18.86
CA HIS A 220 3.13 3.68 18.60
C HIS A 220 3.85 2.49 17.93
N VAL A 221 5.16 2.56 17.74
CA VAL A 221 5.97 1.43 17.27
C VAL A 221 6.56 0.73 18.49
N SER A 222 6.29 -0.57 18.65
CA SER A 222 6.84 -1.39 19.73
C SER A 222 8.38 -1.44 19.64
N PRO A 223 9.09 -1.62 20.75
CA PRO A 223 10.53 -1.90 20.70
C PRO A 223 10.85 -3.09 19.80
N GLY A 224 11.69 -2.87 18.78
CA GLY A 224 11.98 -3.86 17.74
C GLY A 224 10.90 -3.99 16.67
N GLY A 225 9.86 -3.18 16.72
CA GLY A 225 8.82 -3.11 15.71
C GLY A 225 9.29 -2.44 14.41
N THR A 226 8.51 -2.63 13.35
CA THR A 226 8.86 -2.18 12.00
C THR A 226 7.85 -1.14 11.51
N PRO A 227 8.20 0.15 11.43
CA PRO A 227 7.41 1.12 10.70
C PRO A 227 7.68 1.02 9.20
N ALA A 228 6.64 1.13 8.40
CA ALA A 228 6.69 1.24 6.95
C ALA A 228 6.00 2.53 6.49
N TYR A 229 6.59 3.20 5.52
CA TYR A 229 6.09 4.43 4.94
C TYR A 229 5.94 4.29 3.43
N ALA A 230 4.78 4.66 2.90
CA ALA A 230 4.55 4.65 1.46
C ALA A 230 3.76 5.87 1.00
N THR A 231 3.98 6.22 -0.26
CA THR A 231 3.24 7.25 -0.99
C THR A 231 2.89 6.76 -2.39
N CYS A 232 1.92 7.37 -3.03
CA CYS A 232 1.64 7.19 -4.45
C CYS A 232 2.24 8.30 -5.32
N THR A 233 3.29 8.99 -4.84
CA THR A 233 4.01 10.01 -5.60
C THR A 233 5.40 9.55 -6.03
N VAL A 234 5.98 10.27 -6.99
CA VAL A 234 7.33 10.03 -7.51
C VAL A 234 8.31 11.13 -7.11
N THR A 235 7.89 12.08 -6.28
CA THR A 235 8.76 13.19 -5.85
C THR A 235 9.73 12.74 -4.77
N ARG A 236 11.00 13.15 -4.88
CA ARG A 236 11.97 12.93 -3.81
C ARG A 236 11.60 13.68 -2.54
N MET A 237 10.91 14.81 -2.69
CA MET A 237 10.52 15.63 -1.55
C MET A 237 9.56 14.92 -0.61
N GLU A 238 8.63 14.14 -1.15
CA GLU A 238 7.65 13.38 -0.37
C GLU A 238 8.09 11.94 -0.06
N ASN A 239 9.25 11.52 -0.53
CA ASN A 239 9.83 10.20 -0.27
C ASN A 239 11.15 10.35 0.51
N ASP A 240 12.28 10.37 -0.16
CA ASP A 240 13.62 10.41 0.44
C ASP A 240 13.81 11.56 1.45
N ALA A 241 13.31 12.75 1.14
CA ALA A 241 13.48 13.92 1.99
C ALA A 241 12.65 13.80 3.28
N VAL A 242 11.44 13.25 3.21
CA VAL A 242 10.58 12.99 4.38
C VAL A 242 11.27 12.02 5.33
N VAL A 243 11.72 10.88 4.82
CA VAL A 243 12.40 9.87 5.62
C VAL A 243 13.67 10.43 6.28
N LYS A 244 14.51 11.12 5.50
CA LYS A 244 15.73 11.76 6.02
C LYS A 244 15.44 12.85 7.05
N ALA A 245 14.35 13.61 6.86
CA ALA A 245 13.94 14.62 7.83
C ALA A 245 13.44 13.97 9.12
N PHE A 246 12.62 12.94 9.02
CA PHE A 246 12.15 12.19 10.19
C PHE A 246 13.30 11.59 11.00
N LEU A 247 14.24 10.89 10.37
CA LEU A 247 15.38 10.28 11.07
C LEU A 247 16.28 11.27 11.82
N LYS A 248 16.17 12.57 11.49
CA LYS A 248 16.90 13.65 12.20
C LYS A 248 16.12 14.23 13.39
N THR A 249 14.84 13.87 13.55
CA THR A 249 14.05 14.30 14.71
C THR A 249 14.42 13.49 15.96
N GLU A 250 14.05 13.96 17.13
CA GLU A 250 14.27 13.24 18.38
C GLU A 250 13.60 11.87 18.35
N GLU A 251 12.33 11.84 17.91
CA GLU A 251 11.55 10.60 17.79
C GLU A 251 12.15 9.65 16.74
N GLY A 252 12.55 10.19 15.60
CA GLY A 252 13.12 9.44 14.47
C GLY A 252 14.53 8.92 14.73
N SER A 253 15.29 9.53 15.63
CA SER A 253 16.67 9.11 15.96
C SER A 253 16.76 7.70 16.55
N ARG A 254 15.65 7.14 17.02
CA ARG A 254 15.52 5.78 17.55
C ARG A 254 15.37 4.72 16.46
N PHE A 255 15.18 5.13 15.21
CA PHE A 255 14.95 4.26 14.06
C PHE A 255 16.15 4.22 13.13
N HIS A 256 16.28 3.15 12.40
CA HIS A 256 17.24 3.01 11.31
C HIS A 256 16.55 2.39 10.09
N LEU A 257 17.14 2.62 8.92
CA LEU A 257 16.63 2.00 7.70
C LEU A 257 16.88 0.50 7.72
N ALA A 258 15.86 -0.27 7.37
CA ALA A 258 15.94 -1.71 7.27
C ALA A 258 15.67 -2.17 5.82
N PRO A 259 16.34 -3.23 5.34
CA PRO A 259 16.06 -3.79 4.03
C PRO A 259 14.68 -4.43 4.00
N ILE A 260 13.97 -4.30 2.90
CA ILE A 260 12.67 -4.94 2.70
C ILE A 260 12.90 -6.41 2.33
N ALA A 261 12.44 -7.34 3.18
CA ALA A 261 12.53 -8.79 2.96
C ALA A 261 13.95 -9.26 2.55
N GLY A 262 14.98 -8.76 3.25
CA GLY A 262 16.38 -9.10 2.98
C GLY A 262 16.97 -8.49 1.72
N LYS A 263 16.22 -7.66 0.99
CA LYS A 263 16.68 -6.91 -0.18
C LYS A 263 16.95 -5.47 0.20
N PRO A 264 17.95 -4.81 -0.41
CA PRO A 264 18.12 -3.38 -0.22
C PRO A 264 16.81 -2.70 -0.58
N CYS A 265 16.44 -1.76 0.26
CA CYS A 265 15.26 -0.94 0.09
C CYS A 265 15.23 -0.35 -1.31
N VAL A 266 14.29 -0.78 -2.13
CA VAL A 266 14.16 -0.28 -3.49
C VAL A 266 13.28 0.94 -3.44
N SER A 267 13.89 2.11 -3.45
CA SER A 267 13.16 3.28 -3.87
C SER A 267 12.70 3.06 -5.28
N THR A 268 11.42 3.22 -5.49
CA THR A 268 10.92 3.33 -6.85
C THR A 268 11.85 4.21 -7.66
N ARG A 269 12.52 3.65 -8.64
CA ARG A 269 13.23 4.21 -9.81
C ARG A 269 13.86 5.62 -9.77
N LEU A 270 13.72 6.40 -8.72
CA LEU A 270 14.17 7.78 -8.67
C LEU A 270 15.55 7.97 -8.04
N SER A 271 16.17 6.92 -7.56
CA SER A 271 17.48 7.02 -6.96
C SER A 271 18.42 5.94 -7.46
N LYS A 272 18.88 6.04 -8.70
CA LYS A 272 20.20 5.52 -9.01
C LYS A 272 21.18 6.26 -8.08
N GLY A 273 21.57 5.61 -6.97
CA GLY A 273 22.60 6.11 -6.08
C GLY A 273 22.18 6.52 -4.67
N SER A 274 20.93 6.29 -4.24
CA SER A 274 20.59 6.40 -2.82
C SER A 274 19.87 5.11 -2.39
N PRO A 275 20.57 4.18 -1.73
CA PRO A 275 19.97 2.93 -1.25
C PRO A 275 19.00 3.13 -0.09
N ASP A 276 18.75 4.35 0.33
CA ASP A 276 18.40 4.62 1.71
C ASP A 276 17.06 5.31 1.90
N ALA A 277 16.08 5.07 1.04
CA ALA A 277 14.88 5.87 1.07
C ALA A 277 13.61 5.16 1.51
N HIS A 278 13.69 3.98 2.08
CA HIS A 278 12.51 3.26 2.51
C HIS A 278 12.61 2.75 3.92
N PHE A 279 11.53 2.97 4.63
CA PHE A 279 11.16 2.13 5.74
C PHE A 279 10.64 0.80 5.17
N ALA A 280 11.11 -0.29 5.71
CA ALA A 280 10.40 -1.54 5.64
C ALA A 280 9.24 -1.48 6.61
#